data_11bc311143baa4ca8974b54ed2e3f7c0
#
_entry.id   11bc311143baa4ca8974b54ed2e3f7c0
#
_cell.length_a   1.000
_cell.length_b   1.000
_cell.length_c   1.000
_cell.angle_alpha   90.00
_cell.angle_beta   90.00
_cell.angle_gamma   90.00
#
_symmetry.space_group_name_H-M   'P 1'
#
loop_
_entity.id
_entity.type
_entity.pdbx_description
1 polymer ?
#
loop_
_entity_poly.entity_id
_entity_poly.type
_entity_poly.pdbx_seq_one_letter_code
_entity_poly.pdbx_strand_id
1 'polypeptide(L)'
;MKRLLLSFSLCILCSLNAFSQYSYEVVDVVQQLSNDEVKVYVATKDTLVIQRVSNSELNICGHKYETTEEDVVVSPRVYYNSKLKTFILLLDKKVDYSIGCDVVSFNKGRYQYIGELSVAAYTKGEDGRMNYNSISPFVSIVKVSDRIIFSFETPLVVIYPGMSEEATLNGRDVYYTYSKSKLQLFK
;
A
#
# COMPACT_ATOMS: atom_id res chain seq x y z
N MET A 1 36.25 41.47 -45.54
CA MET A 1 36.39 40.89 -44.19
C MET A 1 35.02 40.41 -43.70
N LYS A 2 34.74 39.12 -43.81
CA LYS A 2 33.46 38.50 -43.35
C LYS A 2 33.68 38.04 -41.92
N ARG A 3 32.96 38.63 -40.98
CA ARG A 3 32.91 38.16 -39.57
C ARG A 3 31.99 36.95 -39.49
N LEU A 4 32.60 35.81 -39.21
CA LEU A 4 31.90 34.55 -38.86
C LEU A 4 31.42 34.71 -37.42
N LEU A 5 30.12 34.85 -37.21
CA LEU A 5 29.45 34.75 -35.91
C LEU A 5 29.27 33.26 -35.64
N LEU A 6 30.13 32.68 -34.80
CA LEU A 6 29.91 31.34 -34.22
C LEU A 6 28.81 31.46 -33.16
N SER A 7 27.64 31.03 -33.54
CA SER A 7 26.53 30.81 -32.59
C SER A 7 26.85 29.59 -31.75
N PHE A 8 27.32 29.79 -30.53
CA PHE A 8 27.41 28.75 -29.51
C PHE A 8 25.98 28.45 -29.00
N SER A 9 25.34 27.50 -29.67
CA SER A 9 24.08 26.91 -29.17
C SER A 9 24.43 26.05 -27.98
N LEU A 10 24.38 26.63 -26.79
CA LEU A 10 24.49 25.93 -25.52
C LEU A 10 23.22 25.06 -25.37
N CYS A 11 23.28 23.84 -25.93
CA CYS A 11 22.34 22.79 -25.54
C CYS A 11 22.57 22.46 -24.08
N ILE A 12 21.83 23.16 -23.22
CA ILE A 12 21.59 22.72 -21.85
C ILE A 12 20.78 21.43 -22.01
N LEU A 13 21.46 20.31 -22.09
CA LEU A 13 20.92 19.01 -21.77
C LEU A 13 20.51 19.08 -20.31
N CYS A 14 19.29 19.57 -20.07
CA CYS A 14 18.56 19.21 -18.85
C CYS A 14 18.51 17.70 -18.84
N SER A 15 19.47 17.07 -18.19
CA SER A 15 19.35 15.71 -17.72
C SER A 15 18.17 15.72 -16.73
N LEU A 16 16.96 15.63 -17.27
CA LEU A 16 15.82 15.16 -16.54
C LEU A 16 16.24 13.78 -16.05
N ASN A 17 16.74 13.72 -14.83
CA ASN A 17 16.78 12.49 -14.07
C ASN A 17 15.33 12.03 -14.04
N ALA A 18 14.93 11.24 -15.03
CA ALA A 18 13.66 10.56 -15.05
C ALA A 18 13.73 9.59 -13.88
N PHE A 19 13.27 10.05 -12.72
CA PHE A 19 13.11 9.18 -11.56
C PHE A 19 12.25 8.02 -12.03
N SER A 20 12.83 6.83 -12.06
CA SER A 20 12.08 5.65 -12.46
C SER A 20 10.94 5.47 -11.46
N GLN A 21 9.73 5.60 -11.98
CA GLN A 21 8.51 5.39 -11.22
C GLN A 21 8.01 3.96 -11.48
N TYR A 22 7.72 3.23 -10.43
CA TYR A 22 7.20 1.88 -10.49
C TYR A 22 5.88 1.81 -9.72
N SER A 23 4.78 1.54 -10.43
CA SER A 23 3.48 1.27 -9.82
C SER A 23 3.36 -0.18 -9.39
N TYR A 24 2.55 -0.41 -8.37
CA TYR A 24 2.13 -1.73 -7.93
C TYR A 24 0.69 -1.97 -8.37
N GLU A 25 0.44 -3.14 -8.90
CA GLU A 25 -0.88 -3.54 -9.38
C GLU A 25 -1.52 -4.54 -8.41
N VAL A 26 -2.83 -4.50 -8.28
CA VAL A 26 -3.58 -5.47 -7.47
C VAL A 26 -3.45 -6.85 -8.08
N VAL A 27 -3.25 -7.84 -7.23
CA VAL A 27 -3.19 -9.26 -7.61
C VAL A 27 -4.38 -9.99 -7.00
N ASP A 28 -5.16 -10.62 -7.85
CA ASP A 28 -6.29 -11.43 -7.42
C ASP A 28 -5.85 -12.82 -6.94
N VAL A 29 -6.69 -13.44 -6.13
CA VAL A 29 -6.51 -14.84 -5.71
C VAL A 29 -6.68 -15.74 -6.91
N VAL A 30 -5.66 -16.52 -7.23
CA VAL A 30 -5.70 -17.50 -8.33
C VAL A 30 -6.26 -18.84 -7.86
N GLN A 31 -5.95 -19.23 -6.63
CA GLN A 31 -6.40 -20.49 -6.05
C GLN A 31 -6.72 -20.31 -4.57
N GLN A 32 -7.84 -20.90 -4.15
CA GLN A 32 -8.32 -20.92 -2.78
C GLN A 32 -8.47 -22.36 -2.34
N LEU A 33 -7.87 -22.71 -1.22
CA LEU A 33 -7.79 -24.08 -0.70
C LEU A 33 -8.29 -24.11 0.74
N SER A 34 -8.79 -25.26 1.18
CA SER A 34 -9.20 -25.51 2.57
C SER A 34 -10.18 -24.50 3.14
N ASN A 35 -11.40 -24.40 2.58
CA ASN A 35 -12.48 -23.53 3.08
C ASN A 35 -12.03 -22.06 3.28
N ASP A 36 -11.33 -21.53 2.29
CA ASP A 36 -10.84 -20.13 2.27
C ASP A 36 -9.65 -19.82 3.19
N GLU A 37 -9.10 -20.82 3.88
CA GLU A 37 -7.98 -20.62 4.79
C GLU A 37 -6.65 -20.37 4.07
N VAL A 38 -6.46 -20.98 2.87
CA VAL A 38 -5.24 -20.80 2.09
C VAL A 38 -5.55 -20.11 0.77
N LYS A 39 -4.93 -18.95 0.55
CA LYS A 39 -5.03 -18.16 -0.68
C LYS A 39 -3.69 -18.13 -1.39
N VAL A 40 -3.70 -18.40 -2.69
CA VAL A 40 -2.52 -18.36 -3.54
C VAL A 40 -2.66 -17.22 -4.54
N TYR A 41 -1.70 -16.33 -4.54
CA TYR A 41 -1.58 -15.20 -5.45
C TYR A 41 -0.43 -15.47 -6.42
N VAL A 42 -0.67 -15.36 -7.71
CA VAL A 42 0.35 -15.56 -8.74
C VAL A 42 0.46 -14.30 -9.58
N ALA A 43 1.66 -13.76 -9.64
CA ALA A 43 1.95 -12.61 -10.47
C ALA A 43 3.19 -12.90 -11.31
N THR A 44 3.02 -12.99 -12.63
CA THR A 44 4.06 -13.43 -13.58
C THR A 44 4.62 -14.82 -13.25
N LYS A 45 5.80 -14.90 -12.64
CA LYS A 45 6.44 -16.17 -12.20
C LYS A 45 6.61 -16.26 -10.68
N ASP A 46 6.20 -15.22 -9.96
CA ASP A 46 6.32 -15.14 -8.51
C ASP A 46 5.00 -15.56 -7.86
N THR A 47 5.08 -16.32 -6.79
CA THR A 47 3.93 -16.84 -6.05
C THR A 47 4.00 -16.38 -4.61
N LEU A 48 2.86 -15.94 -4.09
CA LEU A 48 2.66 -15.61 -2.69
C LEU A 48 1.56 -16.50 -2.12
N VAL A 49 1.82 -17.14 -0.99
CA VAL A 49 0.86 -17.99 -0.28
C VAL A 49 0.54 -17.35 1.06
N ILE A 50 -0.74 -17.16 1.33
CA ILE A 50 -1.24 -16.66 2.61
C ILE A 50 -2.18 -17.72 3.18
N GLN A 51 -1.88 -18.15 4.40
CA GLN A 51 -2.72 -19.07 5.17
C GLN A 51 -3.31 -18.30 6.36
N ARG A 52 -4.63 -18.38 6.52
CA ARG A 52 -5.30 -17.88 7.71
C ARG A 52 -5.15 -18.92 8.84
N VAL A 53 -4.61 -18.47 9.97
CA VAL A 53 -4.46 -19.29 11.19
C VAL A 53 -5.60 -18.96 12.17
N SER A 54 -5.93 -17.66 12.30
CA SER A 54 -7.06 -17.16 13.08
C SER A 54 -7.60 -15.87 12.46
N ASN A 55 -8.53 -15.20 13.11
CA ASN A 55 -9.00 -13.87 12.69
C ASN A 55 -7.88 -12.83 12.69
N SER A 56 -6.98 -12.90 13.68
CA SER A 56 -5.89 -11.96 13.92
C SER A 56 -4.52 -12.45 13.41
N GLU A 57 -4.42 -13.72 12.96
CA GLU A 57 -3.14 -14.34 12.60
C GLU A 57 -3.14 -14.88 11.16
N LEU A 58 -2.08 -14.55 10.43
CA LEU A 58 -1.79 -15.06 9.08
C LEU A 58 -0.39 -15.66 9.03
N ASN A 59 -0.22 -16.73 8.24
CA ASN A 59 1.07 -17.22 7.79
C ASN A 59 1.28 -16.78 6.33
N ILE A 60 2.30 -15.98 6.10
CA ILE A 60 2.64 -15.42 4.79
C ILE A 60 3.94 -16.06 4.31
N CYS A 61 3.84 -17.07 3.44
CA CYS A 61 4.99 -17.82 2.93
C CYS A 61 5.92 -18.34 4.05
N GLY A 62 5.36 -18.85 5.16
CA GLY A 62 6.12 -19.34 6.31
C GLY A 62 6.46 -18.28 7.36
N HIS A 63 6.14 -17.02 7.13
CA HIS A 63 6.32 -15.94 8.11
C HIS A 63 5.02 -15.67 8.85
N LYS A 64 5.08 -15.70 10.18
CA LYS A 64 3.93 -15.36 11.04
C LYS A 64 3.71 -13.86 11.01
N TYR A 65 2.46 -13.46 10.79
CA TYR A 65 1.94 -12.13 11.08
C TYR A 65 0.81 -12.28 12.12
N GLU A 66 0.83 -11.46 13.13
CA GLU A 66 -0.20 -11.42 14.17
C GLU A 66 -0.37 -9.97 14.63
N THR A 67 -1.63 -9.51 14.70
CA THR A 67 -1.94 -8.22 15.35
C THR A 67 -2.06 -8.41 16.84
N THR A 68 -1.62 -7.40 17.61
CA THR A 68 -1.74 -7.39 19.07
C THR A 68 -3.07 -6.84 19.57
N GLU A 69 -3.91 -6.35 18.67
CA GLU A 69 -5.21 -5.78 18.99
C GLU A 69 -6.25 -6.89 19.16
N GLU A 70 -7.04 -6.79 20.23
CA GLU A 70 -8.10 -7.77 20.55
C GLU A 70 -9.27 -7.66 19.55
N ASP A 71 -9.94 -8.78 19.28
CA ASP A 71 -11.12 -8.90 18.43
C ASP A 71 -10.97 -8.38 16.98
N VAL A 72 -9.73 -8.20 16.52
CA VAL A 72 -9.45 -7.74 15.16
C VAL A 72 -9.52 -8.88 14.14
N VAL A 73 -10.24 -8.63 13.06
CA VAL A 73 -10.20 -9.47 11.85
C VAL A 73 -9.25 -8.83 10.85
N VAL A 74 -8.23 -9.60 10.44
CA VAL A 74 -7.24 -9.18 9.43
C VAL A 74 -7.63 -9.70 8.07
N SER A 75 -7.64 -8.84 7.05
CA SER A 75 -7.94 -9.21 5.67
C SER A 75 -6.83 -8.72 4.72
N PRO A 76 -6.14 -9.62 4.00
CA PRO A 76 -5.07 -9.23 3.12
C PRO A 76 -5.59 -8.72 1.77
N ARG A 77 -4.99 -7.65 1.27
CA ARG A 77 -5.04 -7.21 -0.13
C ARG A 77 -3.62 -7.18 -0.68
N VAL A 78 -3.41 -7.81 -1.82
CA VAL A 78 -2.07 -8.05 -2.37
C VAL A 78 -1.83 -7.17 -3.59
N TYR A 79 -0.67 -6.54 -3.63
CA TYR A 79 -0.16 -5.74 -4.74
C TYR A 79 1.18 -6.30 -5.20
N TYR A 80 1.49 -6.18 -6.49
CA TYR A 80 2.73 -6.66 -7.07
C TYR A 80 3.33 -5.66 -8.05
N ASN A 81 4.64 -5.57 -8.01
CA ASN A 81 5.40 -4.85 -9.02
C ASN A 81 6.29 -5.83 -9.81
N SER A 82 6.01 -5.99 -11.09
CA SER A 82 6.67 -6.98 -11.96
C SER A 82 8.15 -6.68 -12.22
N LYS A 83 8.54 -5.41 -12.24
CA LYS A 83 9.94 -5.00 -12.44
C LYS A 83 10.80 -5.21 -11.19
N LEU A 84 10.23 -4.91 -10.02
CA LEU A 84 10.90 -5.07 -8.73
C LEU A 84 10.77 -6.48 -8.17
N LYS A 85 9.85 -7.30 -8.73
CA LYS A 85 9.49 -8.63 -8.24
C LYS A 85 9.15 -8.62 -6.75
N THR A 86 8.35 -7.65 -6.36
CA THR A 86 8.02 -7.38 -4.96
C THR A 86 6.52 -7.36 -4.79
N PHE A 87 6.02 -8.12 -3.82
CA PHE A 87 4.67 -8.00 -3.31
C PHE A 87 4.63 -6.96 -2.18
N ILE A 88 3.56 -6.18 -2.14
CA ILE A 88 3.16 -5.39 -0.98
C ILE A 88 1.79 -5.91 -0.56
N LEU A 89 1.65 -6.20 0.71
CA LEU A 89 0.41 -6.64 1.31
C LEU A 89 -0.10 -5.50 2.21
N LEU A 90 -1.36 -5.14 2.01
CA LEU A 90 -2.11 -4.32 2.94
C LEU A 90 -2.99 -5.28 3.74
N LEU A 91 -2.75 -5.34 5.04
CA LEU A 91 -3.44 -6.22 5.97
C LEU A 91 -4.47 -5.36 6.71
N ASP A 92 -5.66 -5.22 6.11
CA ASP A 92 -6.75 -4.43 6.69
C ASP A 92 -7.13 -4.98 8.06
N LYS A 93 -7.20 -4.09 9.04
CA LYS A 93 -7.59 -4.38 10.41
C LYS A 93 -9.00 -3.85 10.66
N LYS A 94 -9.88 -4.72 11.11
CA LYS A 94 -11.28 -4.40 11.35
C LYS A 94 -11.77 -5.01 12.66
N VAL A 95 -12.39 -4.19 13.48
CA VAL A 95 -13.31 -4.58 14.55
C VAL A 95 -14.75 -4.40 14.03
N ASP A 96 -15.58 -3.59 14.61
CA ASP A 96 -16.88 -3.19 14.04
C ASP A 96 -16.70 -2.26 12.83
N TYR A 97 -15.60 -1.53 12.79
CA TYR A 97 -15.21 -0.60 11.71
C TYR A 97 -13.71 -0.77 11.38
N SER A 98 -13.27 -0.20 10.27
CA SER A 98 -11.85 -0.23 9.89
C SER A 98 -11.03 0.70 10.77
N ILE A 99 -9.95 0.17 11.34
CA ILE A 99 -8.99 0.91 12.18
C ILE A 99 -7.68 1.21 11.47
N GLY A 100 -7.56 0.79 10.21
CA GLY A 100 -6.37 0.99 9.38
C GLY A 100 -5.87 -0.32 8.76
N CYS A 101 -4.64 -0.31 8.28
CA CYS A 101 -4.00 -1.53 7.78
C CYS A 101 -2.51 -1.54 8.05
N ASP A 102 -1.99 -2.72 8.34
CA ASP A 102 -0.56 -2.97 8.38
C ASP A 102 -0.02 -3.21 6.98
N VAL A 103 1.20 -2.77 6.75
CA VAL A 103 1.88 -2.89 5.47
C VAL A 103 3.08 -3.81 5.59
N VAL A 104 3.10 -4.83 4.74
CA VAL A 104 4.18 -5.80 4.65
C VAL A 104 4.70 -5.85 3.22
N SER A 105 6.01 -5.93 3.04
CA SER A 105 6.60 -6.28 1.76
C SER A 105 7.17 -7.70 1.78
N PHE A 106 7.04 -8.38 0.63
CA PHE A 106 7.60 -9.70 0.42
C PHE A 106 8.33 -9.76 -0.92
N ASN A 107 9.63 -10.09 -0.87
CA ASN A 107 10.48 -10.17 -2.04
C ASN A 107 11.47 -11.32 -1.90
N LYS A 108 11.42 -12.29 -2.81
CA LYS A 108 12.38 -13.44 -2.86
C LYS A 108 12.58 -14.12 -1.50
N GLY A 109 11.49 -14.41 -0.80
CA GLY A 109 11.51 -15.06 0.50
C GLY A 109 11.86 -14.13 1.68
N ARG A 110 12.05 -12.83 1.44
CA ARG A 110 12.27 -11.83 2.50
C ARG A 110 10.96 -11.17 2.88
N TYR A 111 10.55 -11.35 4.10
CA TYR A 111 9.44 -10.67 4.75
C TYR A 111 9.94 -9.41 5.44
N GLN A 112 9.24 -8.30 5.28
CA GLN A 112 9.56 -7.04 5.94
C GLN A 112 8.28 -6.31 6.34
N TYR A 113 8.10 -6.05 7.62
CA TYR A 113 7.09 -5.13 8.10
C TYR A 113 7.51 -3.69 7.78
N ILE A 114 6.64 -2.94 7.13
CA ILE A 114 6.88 -1.56 6.71
C ILE A 114 6.33 -0.57 7.74
N GLY A 115 5.18 -0.88 8.32
CA GLY A 115 4.49 -0.02 9.28
C GLY A 115 2.99 -0.08 9.12
N GLU A 116 2.29 0.84 9.76
CA GLU A 116 0.84 0.94 9.78
C GLU A 116 0.35 2.20 9.07
N LEU A 117 -0.64 2.04 8.20
CA LEU A 117 -1.47 3.14 7.69
C LEU A 117 -2.68 3.27 8.62
N SER A 118 -2.58 4.13 9.63
CA SER A 118 -3.69 4.43 10.56
C SER A 118 -4.71 5.32 9.86
N VAL A 119 -5.41 4.77 8.87
CA VAL A 119 -6.36 5.47 8.02
C VAL A 119 -7.47 4.54 7.56
N ALA A 120 -8.71 5.05 7.53
CA ALA A 120 -9.89 4.38 6.99
C ALA A 120 -10.50 5.21 5.86
N ALA A 121 -11.13 4.56 4.90
CA ALA A 121 -11.96 5.24 3.92
C ALA A 121 -13.28 5.67 4.58
N TYR A 122 -13.67 6.95 4.39
CA TYR A 122 -14.91 7.49 4.93
C TYR A 122 -15.94 7.58 3.81
N THR A 123 -16.78 6.56 3.71
CA THR A 123 -17.72 6.41 2.62
C THR A 123 -19.15 6.26 3.12
N LYS A 124 -20.11 6.69 2.29
CA LYS A 124 -21.52 6.55 2.59
C LYS A 124 -21.96 5.11 2.36
N GLY A 125 -22.56 4.50 3.37
CA GLY A 125 -23.16 3.18 3.29
C GLY A 125 -24.51 3.18 2.57
N GLU A 126 -25.06 2.02 2.31
CA GLU A 126 -26.39 1.83 1.69
C GLU A 126 -27.52 2.44 2.56
N ASP A 127 -27.37 2.45 3.85
CA ASP A 127 -28.28 3.08 4.82
C ASP A 127 -28.20 4.61 4.84
N GLY A 128 -27.31 5.19 4.04
CA GLY A 128 -27.07 6.62 3.95
C GLY A 128 -26.16 7.19 5.04
N ARG A 129 -25.68 6.37 5.98
CA ARG A 129 -24.73 6.78 7.00
C ARG A 129 -23.30 6.73 6.50
N MET A 130 -22.46 7.57 7.08
CA MET A 130 -21.03 7.54 6.82
C MET A 130 -20.37 6.45 7.68
N ASN A 131 -19.55 5.62 7.06
CA ASN A 131 -18.92 4.48 7.71
C ASN A 131 -17.41 4.48 7.47
N TYR A 132 -16.66 3.93 8.42
CA TYR A 132 -15.23 3.70 8.29
C TYR A 132 -15.01 2.34 7.64
N ASN A 133 -14.62 2.36 6.37
CA ASN A 133 -14.38 1.17 5.57
C ASN A 133 -12.89 0.93 5.36
N SER A 134 -12.54 -0.30 4.98
CA SER A 134 -11.17 -0.64 4.62
C SER A 134 -10.60 0.34 3.62
N ILE A 135 -9.37 0.81 3.89
CA ILE A 135 -8.67 1.74 3.00
C ILE A 135 -8.03 1.03 1.81
N SER A 136 -7.66 -0.24 1.95
CA SER A 136 -6.86 -0.95 0.95
C SER A 136 -7.46 -0.97 -0.45
N PRO A 137 -8.80 -0.98 -0.68
CA PRO A 137 -9.36 -0.89 -2.03
C PRO A 137 -9.07 0.44 -2.74
N PHE A 138 -8.73 1.48 -1.99
CA PHE A 138 -8.53 2.84 -2.47
C PHE A 138 -7.06 3.27 -2.45
N VAL A 139 -6.14 2.35 -2.16
CA VAL A 139 -4.70 2.66 -2.09
C VAL A 139 -4.06 2.52 -3.46
N SER A 140 -3.36 3.57 -3.88
CA SER A 140 -2.41 3.53 -4.98
C SER A 140 -1.00 3.50 -4.42
N ILE A 141 -0.18 2.56 -4.90
CA ILE A 141 1.18 2.34 -4.41
C ILE A 141 2.17 2.59 -5.52
N VAL A 142 3.08 3.53 -5.29
CA VAL A 142 4.11 3.91 -6.27
C VAL A 142 5.48 3.96 -5.61
N LYS A 143 6.48 3.38 -6.25
CA LYS A 143 7.87 3.55 -5.86
C LYS A 143 8.55 4.58 -6.76
N VAL A 144 9.14 5.60 -6.14
CA VAL A 144 9.93 6.64 -6.79
C VAL A 144 11.29 6.70 -6.11
N SER A 145 12.35 6.36 -6.83
CA SER A 145 13.70 6.22 -6.25
C SER A 145 13.74 5.22 -5.09
N ASP A 146 14.11 5.67 -3.89
CA ASP A 146 14.17 4.89 -2.66
C ASP A 146 12.90 4.96 -1.82
N ARG A 147 11.86 5.69 -2.29
CA ARG A 147 10.62 5.93 -1.55
C ARG A 147 9.49 5.08 -2.10
N ILE A 148 8.65 4.54 -1.21
CA ILE A 148 7.35 3.97 -1.55
C ILE A 148 6.30 4.95 -1.04
N ILE A 149 5.39 5.36 -1.92
CA ILE A 149 4.32 6.31 -1.63
C ILE A 149 3.00 5.55 -1.67
N PHE A 150 2.18 5.74 -0.63
CA PHE A 150 0.82 5.22 -0.53
C PHE A 150 -0.12 6.43 -0.55
N SER A 151 -0.89 6.57 -1.61
CA SER A 151 -1.90 7.61 -1.78
C SER A 151 -3.30 7.02 -1.84
N PHE A 152 -4.33 7.84 -1.65
CA PHE A 152 -5.70 7.36 -1.47
C PHE A 152 -6.64 7.90 -2.56
N GLU A 153 -7.27 6.99 -3.30
CA GLU A 153 -8.22 7.28 -4.36
C GLU A 153 -9.66 7.26 -3.83
N THR A 154 -9.91 7.95 -2.72
CA THR A 154 -11.23 8.15 -2.13
C THR A 154 -11.44 9.63 -1.80
N PRO A 155 -12.68 10.16 -1.87
CA PRO A 155 -12.94 11.56 -1.55
C PRO A 155 -12.54 11.95 -0.14
N LEU A 156 -12.87 11.11 0.85
CA LEU A 156 -12.60 11.36 2.25
C LEU A 156 -11.92 10.17 2.92
N VAL A 157 -10.99 10.49 3.80
CA VAL A 157 -10.33 9.55 4.70
C VAL A 157 -10.45 10.03 6.15
N VAL A 158 -10.44 9.07 7.06
CA VAL A 158 -10.29 9.34 8.49
C VAL A 158 -8.91 8.86 8.89
N ILE A 159 -8.08 9.76 9.39
CA ILE A 159 -6.79 9.42 9.99
C ILE A 159 -6.98 9.14 11.48
N TYR A 160 -6.24 8.15 12.01
CA TYR A 160 -6.30 7.68 13.39
C TYR A 160 -7.72 7.29 13.84
N PRO A 161 -8.44 6.43 13.05
CA PRO A 161 -9.83 6.09 13.33
C PRO A 161 -10.02 5.52 14.73
N GLY A 162 -10.96 6.11 15.50
CA GLY A 162 -11.25 5.75 16.89
C GLY A 162 -10.27 6.27 17.93
N MET A 163 -9.25 7.06 17.55
CA MET A 163 -8.29 7.66 18.47
C MET A 163 -8.62 9.12 18.78
N SER A 164 -7.99 9.69 19.83
CA SER A 164 -8.20 11.09 20.25
C SER A 164 -7.80 12.11 19.18
N GLU A 165 -6.85 11.75 18.31
CA GLU A 165 -6.33 12.57 17.22
C GLU A 165 -7.07 12.35 15.89
N GLU A 166 -8.21 11.65 15.93
CA GLU A 166 -9.02 11.39 14.74
C GLU A 166 -9.38 12.66 13.98
N ALA A 167 -9.18 12.63 12.66
CA ALA A 167 -9.57 13.73 11.78
C ALA A 167 -10.01 13.22 10.41
N THR A 168 -11.09 13.83 9.89
CA THR A 168 -11.54 13.59 8.51
C THR A 168 -10.88 14.58 7.57
N LEU A 169 -10.24 14.06 6.53
CA LEU A 169 -9.49 14.84 5.55
C LEU A 169 -9.89 14.43 4.11
N ASN A 170 -9.55 15.27 3.14
CA ASN A 170 -9.65 14.91 1.74
C ASN A 170 -8.59 13.84 1.42
N GLY A 171 -8.99 12.74 0.79
CA GLY A 171 -8.08 11.64 0.50
C GLY A 171 -6.90 12.02 -0.40
N ARG A 172 -7.07 13.03 -1.27
CA ARG A 172 -6.00 13.52 -2.15
C ARG A 172 -4.91 14.32 -1.43
N ASP A 173 -5.22 14.86 -0.26
CA ASP A 173 -4.29 15.70 0.50
C ASP A 173 -3.48 14.87 1.50
N VAL A 174 -3.80 13.58 1.63
CA VAL A 174 -3.17 12.66 2.59
C VAL A 174 -2.40 11.57 1.84
N TYR A 175 -1.18 11.32 2.27
CA TYR A 175 -0.39 10.20 1.77
C TYR A 175 0.66 9.75 2.80
N TYR A 176 1.10 8.50 2.68
CA TYR A 176 2.22 7.99 3.46
C TYR A 176 3.44 7.80 2.56
N THR A 177 4.61 8.00 3.12
CA THR A 177 5.88 7.72 2.46
C THR A 177 6.74 6.80 3.32
N TYR A 178 7.17 5.69 2.76
CA TYR A 178 8.16 4.83 3.36
C TYR A 178 9.53 5.05 2.73
N SER A 179 10.50 5.46 3.53
CA SER A 179 11.90 5.57 3.14
C SER A 179 12.81 5.45 4.36
N LYS A 180 14.03 4.93 4.17
CA LYS A 180 15.01 4.76 5.25
C LYS A 180 14.44 4.02 6.47
N SER A 181 13.64 2.98 6.22
CA SER A 181 12.95 2.17 7.25
C SER A 181 11.96 2.94 8.13
N LYS A 182 11.44 4.07 7.64
CA LYS A 182 10.42 4.86 8.31
C LYS A 182 9.21 5.06 7.42
N LEU A 183 8.02 4.80 7.95
CA LEU A 183 6.74 5.17 7.37
C LEU A 183 6.28 6.49 8.01
N GLN A 184 5.94 7.47 7.20
CA GLN A 184 5.56 8.81 7.64
C GLN A 184 4.28 9.26 6.94
N LEU A 185 3.35 9.82 7.71
CA LEU A 185 2.14 10.46 7.22
C LEU A 185 2.44 11.91 6.81
N PHE A 186 1.88 12.32 5.68
CA PHE A 186 1.83 13.70 5.18
C PHE A 186 0.37 14.11 4.96
N LYS A 187 0.03 15.32 5.37
CA LYS A 187 -1.32 15.89 5.32
C LYS A 187 -1.26 17.42 5.23
#